data_49ed391278c4a60013ffd1c03299b9ea
#
_entry.id   49ed391278c4a60013ffd1c03299b9ea
#
_cell.length_a   1.000
_cell.length_b   1.000
_cell.length_c   1.000
_cell.angle_alpha   90.00
_cell.angle_beta   90.00
_cell.angle_gamma   90.00
#
_symmetry.space_group_name_H-M   'P 1'
#
loop_
_entity.id
_entity.type
_entity.pdbx_description
1 polymer ?
#
loop_
_entity_poly.entity_id
_entity_poly.type
_entity_poly.pdbx_seq_one_letter_code
_entity_poly.pdbx_strand_id
1 'polypeptide(L)'
;MAKNILIRKINEGDRAAFIKMSRDFYSSPAVLHDVPDEYHTRAFYELMRSDEYLECLIFEADEGTIAGYALLAKTYSREAGGLAVWIDELYVLPAFRGRGIGGSFFCWLHENIPAARYRLETEPENERARKLYARYGYKEFPYLQMVKENPSFQ
;
A
#
# COMPACT_ATOMS: atom_id res chain seq x y z
N MET A 1 3.87 18.43 -0.59
CA MET A 1 3.44 17.45 -1.61
C MET A 1 4.47 17.38 -2.73
N ALA A 2 4.63 16.22 -3.33
CA ALA A 2 5.57 16.05 -4.43
C ALA A 2 5.08 16.79 -5.67
N LYS A 3 5.97 17.52 -6.33
CA LYS A 3 5.69 18.10 -7.65
C LYS A 3 5.85 17.01 -8.70
N ASN A 4 4.96 16.98 -9.68
CA ASN A 4 5.04 16.11 -10.86
C ASN A 4 4.98 14.60 -10.56
N ILE A 5 4.17 14.19 -9.59
CA ILE A 5 3.84 12.77 -9.38
C ILE A 5 2.43 12.51 -9.89
N LEU A 6 2.30 11.59 -10.84
CA LEU A 6 1.03 11.03 -11.27
C LEU A 6 0.73 9.77 -10.46
N ILE A 7 -0.47 9.70 -9.89
CA ILE A 7 -0.95 8.51 -9.19
C ILE A 7 -2.02 7.88 -10.07
N ARG A 8 -1.80 6.65 -10.47
CA ARG A 8 -2.69 5.94 -11.39
C ARG A 8 -2.84 4.46 -11.02
N LYS A 9 -3.89 3.83 -11.48
CA LYS A 9 -4.06 2.38 -11.32
C LYS A 9 -2.97 1.61 -12.05
N ILE A 10 -2.57 0.47 -11.46
CA ILE A 10 -1.68 -0.50 -12.10
C ILE A 10 -2.32 -1.07 -13.38
N ASN A 11 -1.50 -1.37 -14.36
CA ASN A 11 -1.92 -2.05 -15.58
C ASN A 11 -0.94 -3.20 -15.94
N GLU A 12 -1.26 -3.95 -16.98
CA GLU A 12 -0.44 -5.11 -17.40
C GLU A 12 1.01 -4.76 -17.71
N GLY A 13 1.26 -3.56 -18.21
CA GLY A 13 2.61 -3.07 -18.51
C GLY A 13 3.48 -2.86 -17.28
N ASP A 14 2.89 -2.81 -16.10
CA ASP A 14 3.62 -2.58 -14.85
C ASP A 14 4.11 -3.87 -14.18
N ARG A 15 3.84 -5.04 -14.77
CA ARG A 15 4.11 -6.34 -14.14
C ARG A 15 5.53 -6.48 -13.61
N ALA A 16 6.53 -6.23 -14.45
CA ALA A 16 7.93 -6.39 -14.06
C ALA A 16 8.33 -5.42 -12.94
N ALA A 17 7.92 -4.17 -13.05
CA ALA A 17 8.20 -3.15 -12.04
C ALA A 17 7.51 -3.45 -10.71
N PHE A 18 6.23 -3.86 -10.75
CA PHE A 18 5.48 -4.23 -9.55
C PHE A 18 6.14 -5.40 -8.82
N ILE A 19 6.45 -6.49 -9.53
CA ILE A 19 7.05 -7.69 -8.92
C ILE A 19 8.40 -7.34 -8.29
N LYS A 20 9.22 -6.56 -8.97
CA LYS A 20 10.51 -6.11 -8.42
C LYS A 20 10.34 -5.28 -7.15
N MET A 21 9.47 -4.28 -7.17
CA MET A 21 9.21 -3.43 -6.02
C MET A 21 8.58 -4.21 -4.86
N SER A 22 7.68 -5.14 -5.16
CA SER A 22 7.06 -6.00 -4.16
C SER A 22 8.10 -6.89 -3.45
N ARG A 23 9.03 -7.46 -4.19
CA ARG A 23 10.17 -8.21 -3.61
C ARG A 23 11.00 -7.31 -2.69
N ASP A 24 11.33 -6.11 -3.14
CA ASP A 24 12.11 -5.16 -2.35
C ASP A 24 11.37 -4.77 -1.06
N PHE A 25 10.06 -4.55 -1.14
CA PHE A 25 9.23 -4.25 0.04
C PHE A 25 9.26 -5.39 1.06
N TYR A 26 9.07 -6.64 0.63
CA TYR A 26 9.03 -7.80 1.53
C TYR A 26 10.40 -8.24 2.02
N SER A 27 11.48 -7.74 1.46
CA SER A 27 12.85 -7.90 1.95
C SER A 27 13.30 -6.75 2.86
N SER A 28 12.41 -5.78 3.12
CA SER A 28 12.72 -4.59 3.91
C SER A 28 12.25 -4.69 5.35
N PRO A 29 12.67 -3.79 6.25
CA PRO A 29 12.15 -3.71 7.62
C PRO A 29 10.67 -3.32 7.73
N ALA A 30 10.01 -2.98 6.63
CA ALA A 30 8.59 -2.63 6.63
C ALA A 30 7.68 -3.80 6.97
N VAL A 31 8.16 -5.03 6.84
CA VAL A 31 7.43 -6.26 7.15
C VAL A 31 8.21 -7.14 8.12
N LEU A 32 7.52 -8.03 8.83
CA LEU A 32 8.13 -8.89 9.84
C LEU A 32 9.01 -9.98 9.23
N HIS A 33 8.65 -10.49 8.06
CA HIS A 33 9.39 -11.53 7.34
C HIS A 33 8.99 -11.57 5.88
N ASP A 34 9.87 -12.14 5.05
CA ASP A 34 9.63 -12.30 3.63
C ASP A 34 8.54 -13.35 3.36
N VAL A 35 8.04 -13.35 2.13
CA VAL A 35 7.02 -14.29 1.65
C VAL A 35 7.57 -15.14 0.50
N PRO A 36 6.96 -16.31 0.20
CA PRO A 36 7.32 -17.10 -0.98
C PRO A 36 7.25 -16.26 -2.25
N ASP A 37 8.21 -16.48 -3.16
CA ASP A 37 8.35 -15.65 -4.36
C ASP A 37 7.10 -15.64 -5.25
N GLU A 38 6.41 -16.77 -5.34
CA GLU A 38 5.17 -16.87 -6.12
C GLU A 38 4.03 -15.98 -5.60
N TYR A 39 4.10 -15.50 -4.35
CA TYR A 39 3.06 -14.62 -3.81
C TYR A 39 3.05 -13.25 -4.52
N HIS A 40 4.20 -12.78 -4.98
CA HIS A 40 4.29 -11.53 -5.75
C HIS A 40 3.55 -11.65 -7.08
N THR A 41 3.72 -12.77 -7.77
CA THR A 41 3.02 -13.05 -9.03
C THR A 41 1.53 -13.25 -8.80
N ARG A 42 1.15 -13.96 -7.74
CA ARG A 42 -0.27 -14.13 -7.37
C ARG A 42 -0.96 -12.80 -7.11
N ALA A 43 -0.30 -11.88 -6.40
CA ALA A 43 -0.84 -10.56 -6.15
C ALA A 43 -1.08 -9.80 -7.45
N PHE A 44 -0.14 -9.86 -8.39
CA PHE A 44 -0.30 -9.23 -9.69
C PHE A 44 -1.49 -9.78 -10.46
N TYR A 45 -1.68 -11.10 -10.49
CA TYR A 45 -2.82 -11.72 -11.15
C TYR A 45 -4.14 -11.34 -10.50
N GLU A 46 -4.18 -11.27 -9.17
CA GLU A 46 -5.38 -10.80 -8.46
C GLU A 46 -5.70 -9.35 -8.83
N LEU A 47 -4.70 -8.48 -8.92
CA LEU A 47 -4.88 -7.09 -9.34
C LEU A 47 -5.41 -6.96 -10.76
N MET A 48 -4.99 -7.86 -11.67
CA MET A 48 -5.50 -7.87 -13.04
C MET A 48 -6.90 -8.49 -13.13
N ARG A 49 -7.27 -9.37 -12.19
CA ARG A 49 -8.59 -10.00 -12.16
C ARG A 49 -9.71 -9.00 -11.84
N SER A 50 -9.53 -8.21 -10.78
CA SER A 50 -10.51 -7.19 -10.36
C SER A 50 -9.93 -6.31 -9.25
N ASP A 51 -10.64 -5.24 -8.92
CA ASP A 51 -10.33 -4.37 -7.78
C ASP A 51 -11.23 -4.63 -6.56
N GLU A 52 -11.90 -5.78 -6.54
CA GLU A 52 -12.81 -6.16 -5.44
C GLU A 52 -12.07 -6.30 -4.11
N TYR A 53 -10.96 -7.03 -4.09
CA TYR A 53 -10.16 -7.24 -2.88
C TYR A 53 -8.93 -6.36 -2.82
N LEU A 54 -8.20 -6.25 -3.92
CA LEU A 54 -6.96 -5.49 -4.01
C LEU A 54 -7.04 -4.43 -5.09
N GLU A 55 -6.43 -3.29 -4.80
CA GLU A 55 -6.21 -2.24 -5.79
C GLU A 55 -4.78 -1.72 -5.60
N CYS A 56 -4.05 -1.55 -6.68
CA CYS A 56 -2.69 -1.02 -6.64
C CYS A 56 -2.61 0.30 -7.38
N LEU A 57 -1.97 1.27 -6.74
CA LEU A 57 -1.70 2.58 -7.31
C LEU A 57 -0.22 2.69 -7.60
N ILE A 58 0.13 3.07 -8.80
CA ILE A 58 1.50 3.29 -9.24
C ILE A 58 1.81 4.80 -9.12
N PHE A 59 2.96 5.10 -8.55
CA PHE A 59 3.49 6.46 -8.49
C PHE A 59 4.43 6.67 -9.66
N GLU A 60 4.04 7.54 -10.57
CA GLU A 60 4.79 7.82 -11.77
C GLU A 60 5.38 9.22 -11.70
N ALA A 61 6.70 9.31 -11.77
CA ALA A 61 7.43 10.56 -11.82
C ALA A 61 7.55 11.06 -13.27
N ASP A 62 8.29 12.13 -13.48
CA ASP A 62 8.51 12.71 -14.79
C ASP A 62 8.96 11.66 -15.82
N GLU A 63 8.47 11.80 -17.06
CA GLU A 63 8.83 10.94 -18.19
C GLU A 63 8.41 9.47 -18.02
N GLY A 64 7.39 9.19 -17.19
CA GLY A 64 6.88 7.84 -17.02
C GLY A 64 7.73 6.94 -16.12
N THR A 65 8.69 7.51 -15.39
CA THR A 65 9.52 6.74 -14.47
C THR A 65 8.71 6.32 -13.24
N ILE A 66 8.67 5.02 -12.94
CA ILE A 66 7.97 4.51 -11.76
C ILE A 66 8.78 4.84 -10.50
N ALA A 67 8.15 5.52 -9.55
CA ALA A 67 8.76 5.96 -8.30
C ALA A 67 8.35 5.12 -7.10
N GLY A 68 7.30 4.30 -7.22
CA GLY A 68 6.80 3.49 -6.12
C GLY A 68 5.37 3.00 -6.37
N TYR A 69 4.78 2.42 -5.33
CA TYR A 69 3.39 1.96 -5.38
C TYR A 69 2.73 1.96 -4.00
N ALA A 70 1.41 1.90 -4.00
CA ALA A 70 0.63 1.57 -2.81
C ALA A 70 -0.31 0.41 -3.15
N LEU A 71 -0.42 -0.55 -2.23
CA LEU A 71 -1.36 -1.65 -2.33
C LEU A 71 -2.46 -1.45 -1.29
N LEU A 72 -3.70 -1.47 -1.76
CA LEU A 72 -4.88 -1.31 -0.92
C LEU A 72 -5.63 -2.64 -0.85
N ALA A 73 -6.08 -3.01 0.36
CA ALA A 73 -7.00 -4.12 0.56
C ALA A 73 -8.35 -3.58 1.03
N LYS A 74 -9.44 -4.20 0.58
CA LYS A 74 -10.79 -3.67 0.81
C LYS A 74 -11.64 -4.67 1.57
N THR A 75 -12.37 -4.17 2.55
CA THR A 75 -13.38 -4.94 3.28
C THR A 75 -14.61 -4.07 3.53
N TYR A 76 -15.73 -4.71 3.90
CA TYR A 76 -16.85 -3.98 4.46
C TYR A 76 -16.72 -3.96 5.98
N SER A 77 -16.69 -2.79 6.59
CA SER A 77 -16.63 -2.65 8.05
C SER A 77 -18.03 -2.38 8.61
N ARG A 78 -18.56 -3.34 9.33
CA ARG A 78 -19.83 -3.14 10.03
C ARG A 78 -19.71 -2.04 11.09
N GLU A 79 -18.58 -2.00 11.79
CA GLU A 79 -18.33 -1.00 12.85
C GLU A 79 -18.22 0.42 12.28
N ALA A 80 -17.59 0.58 11.12
CA ALA A 80 -17.49 1.89 10.47
C ALA A 80 -18.71 2.23 9.62
N GLY A 81 -19.53 1.23 9.28
CA GLY A 81 -20.74 1.42 8.51
C GLY A 81 -20.55 1.50 7.01
N GLY A 82 -19.47 0.92 6.48
CA GLY A 82 -19.20 0.96 5.05
C GLY A 82 -17.86 0.40 4.67
N LEU A 83 -17.37 0.79 3.50
CA LEU A 83 -16.08 0.35 2.98
C LEU A 83 -14.95 0.72 3.94
N ALA A 84 -14.11 -0.26 4.25
CA ALA A 84 -12.83 -0.04 4.93
C ALA A 84 -11.70 -0.33 3.95
N VAL A 85 -10.82 0.63 3.77
CA VAL A 85 -9.64 0.53 2.93
C VAL A 85 -8.41 0.39 3.82
N TRP A 86 -7.68 -0.71 3.64
CA TRP A 86 -6.39 -0.95 4.29
C TRP A 86 -5.28 -0.52 3.35
N ILE A 87 -4.39 0.32 3.82
CA ILE A 87 -3.14 0.59 3.12
C ILE A 87 -2.17 -0.50 3.54
N ASP A 88 -2.16 -1.62 2.78
CA ASP A 88 -1.35 -2.78 3.10
C ASP A 88 0.14 -2.56 2.84
N GLU A 89 0.45 -1.86 1.75
CA GLU A 89 1.82 -1.61 1.35
C GLU A 89 1.93 -0.19 0.80
N LEU A 90 2.97 0.50 1.24
CA LEU A 90 3.33 1.82 0.72
C LEU A 90 4.84 1.81 0.50
N TYR A 91 5.27 1.81 -0.74
CA TYR A 91 6.66 1.70 -1.11
C TYR A 91 7.08 2.80 -2.07
N VAL A 92 8.13 3.50 -1.71
CA VAL A 92 8.78 4.51 -2.56
C VAL A 92 10.20 4.06 -2.81
N LEU A 93 10.60 4.00 -4.08
CA LEU A 93 11.97 3.65 -4.45
C LEU A 93 12.97 4.57 -3.75
N PRO A 94 14.13 4.06 -3.28
CA PRO A 94 15.10 4.85 -2.52
C PRO A 94 15.48 6.18 -3.18
N ALA A 95 15.63 6.19 -4.51
CA ALA A 95 16.00 7.40 -5.26
C ALA A 95 14.93 8.51 -5.20
N PHE A 96 13.70 8.16 -4.84
CA PHE A 96 12.56 9.10 -4.81
C PHE A 96 12.10 9.44 -3.40
N ARG A 97 12.74 8.90 -2.38
CA ARG A 97 12.37 9.17 -0.98
C ARG A 97 12.71 10.60 -0.57
N GLY A 98 11.97 11.10 0.42
CA GLY A 98 12.16 12.46 0.92
C GLY A 98 11.62 13.56 0.03
N ARG A 99 10.79 13.22 -0.97
CA ARG A 99 10.20 14.16 -1.93
C ARG A 99 8.70 14.40 -1.73
N GLY A 100 8.12 13.88 -0.65
CA GLY A 100 6.71 14.09 -0.32
C GLY A 100 5.73 13.19 -1.07
N ILE A 101 6.19 12.09 -1.68
CA ILE A 101 5.33 11.16 -2.44
C ILE A 101 4.27 10.51 -1.53
N GLY A 102 4.66 10.08 -0.34
CA GLY A 102 3.71 9.52 0.64
C GLY A 102 2.58 10.48 0.97
N GLY A 103 2.91 11.76 1.18
CA GLY A 103 1.91 12.79 1.42
C GLY A 103 0.98 13.00 0.24
N SER A 104 1.52 13.05 -0.97
CA SER A 104 0.73 13.14 -2.20
C SER A 104 -0.22 11.94 -2.34
N PHE A 105 0.25 10.74 -2.00
CA PHE A 105 -0.58 9.55 -2.00
C PHE A 105 -1.76 9.66 -1.03
N PHE A 106 -1.54 10.09 0.22
CA PHE A 106 -2.64 10.21 1.18
C PHE A 106 -3.68 11.24 0.74
N CYS A 107 -3.26 12.39 0.23
CA CYS A 107 -4.19 13.36 -0.33
C CYS A 107 -5.02 12.75 -1.46
N TRP A 108 -4.34 12.11 -2.41
CA TRP A 108 -5.01 11.47 -3.56
C TRP A 108 -5.99 10.39 -3.10
N LEU A 109 -5.57 9.52 -2.16
CA LEU A 109 -6.40 8.43 -1.63
C LEU A 109 -7.71 8.97 -1.06
N HIS A 110 -7.63 9.95 -0.18
CA HIS A 110 -8.80 10.47 0.52
C HIS A 110 -9.75 11.22 -0.44
N GLU A 111 -9.22 11.78 -1.52
CA GLU A 111 -10.03 12.47 -2.52
C GLU A 111 -10.67 11.52 -3.55
N ASN A 112 -9.98 10.43 -3.92
CA ASN A 112 -10.36 9.60 -5.06
C ASN A 112 -10.95 8.25 -4.70
N ILE A 113 -10.69 7.74 -3.48
CA ILE A 113 -11.24 6.47 -3.00
C ILE A 113 -11.98 6.71 -1.69
N PRO A 114 -13.23 7.19 -1.76
CA PRO A 114 -14.01 7.45 -0.54
C PRO A 114 -14.30 6.16 0.21
N ALA A 115 -14.07 6.17 1.50
CA ALA A 115 -14.30 5.02 2.39
C ALA A 115 -14.79 5.50 3.75
N ALA A 116 -15.50 4.62 4.46
CA ALA A 116 -15.93 4.89 5.83
C ALA A 116 -14.76 4.85 6.81
N ARG A 117 -13.72 4.08 6.48
CA ARG A 117 -12.54 3.94 7.32
C ARG A 117 -11.32 3.63 6.46
N TYR A 118 -10.20 4.27 6.80
CA TYR A 118 -8.88 3.93 6.27
C TYR A 118 -8.03 3.38 7.39
N ARG A 119 -7.36 2.25 7.16
CA ARG A 119 -6.55 1.56 8.15
C ARG A 119 -5.17 1.24 7.61
N LEU A 120 -4.19 1.19 8.49
CA LEU A 120 -2.84 0.73 8.18
C LEU A 120 -2.21 0.12 9.43
N GLU A 121 -1.14 -0.63 9.22
CA GLU A 121 -0.31 -1.16 10.29
C GLU A 121 1.09 -0.60 10.15
N THR A 122 1.77 -0.37 11.24
CA THR A 122 3.16 0.08 11.27
C THR A 122 3.83 -0.42 12.54
N GLU A 123 5.14 -0.61 12.48
CA GLU A 123 5.93 -0.94 13.66
C GLU A 123 5.90 0.24 14.64
N PRO A 124 5.70 -0.01 15.95
CA PRO A 124 5.68 1.06 16.95
C PRO A 124 6.94 1.94 16.95
N GLU A 125 8.08 1.36 16.62
CA GLU A 125 9.38 2.04 16.58
C GLU A 125 9.57 2.92 15.35
N ASN A 126 8.73 2.79 14.33
CA ASN A 126 8.83 3.58 13.11
C ASN A 126 8.24 4.98 13.30
N GLU A 127 8.94 5.81 14.05
CA GLU A 127 8.49 7.16 14.39
C GLU A 127 8.27 8.06 13.16
N ARG A 128 9.12 7.92 12.15
CA ARG A 128 9.00 8.72 10.92
C ARG A 128 7.69 8.44 10.20
N ALA A 129 7.34 7.17 10.04
CA ALA A 129 6.08 6.76 9.43
C ALA A 129 4.89 7.19 10.28
N ARG A 130 4.96 6.98 11.59
CA ARG A 130 3.88 7.38 12.51
C ARG A 130 3.60 8.89 12.44
N LYS A 131 4.64 9.72 12.36
CA LYS A 131 4.48 11.17 12.19
C LYS A 131 3.82 11.53 10.87
N LEU A 132 4.19 10.84 9.78
CA LEU A 132 3.55 11.02 8.48
C LEU A 132 2.05 10.70 8.58
N TYR A 133 1.70 9.54 9.13
CA TYR A 133 0.31 9.11 9.25
C TYR A 133 -0.51 10.06 10.12
N ALA A 134 0.06 10.50 11.26
CA ALA A 134 -0.62 11.44 12.15
C ALA A 134 -0.97 12.76 11.44
N ARG A 135 -0.12 13.25 10.54
CA ARG A 135 -0.39 14.46 9.74
C ARG A 135 -1.62 14.33 8.85
N TYR A 136 -1.96 13.10 8.45
CA TYR A 136 -3.13 12.83 7.60
C TYR A 136 -4.34 12.31 8.40
N GLY A 137 -4.31 12.47 9.73
CA GLY A 137 -5.44 12.18 10.59
C GLY A 137 -5.51 10.74 11.11
N TYR A 138 -4.49 9.93 10.84
CA TYR A 138 -4.42 8.57 11.39
C TYR A 138 -4.00 8.62 12.85
N LYS A 139 -4.61 7.76 13.64
CA LYS A 139 -4.35 7.62 15.08
C LYS A 139 -4.35 6.15 15.45
N GLU A 140 -3.75 5.82 16.59
CA GLU A 140 -3.74 4.45 17.09
C GLU A 140 -5.15 3.91 17.26
N PHE A 141 -5.32 2.62 16.91
CA PHE A 141 -6.59 1.93 17.04
C PHE A 141 -6.40 0.78 18.03
N PRO A 142 -7.18 0.77 19.16
CA PRO A 142 -6.82 -0.04 20.33
C PRO A 142 -7.26 -1.51 20.25
N TYR A 143 -7.31 -2.11 19.08
CA TYR A 143 -7.58 -3.53 18.92
C TYR A 143 -6.28 -4.33 18.86
N LEU A 144 -6.17 -5.37 19.68
CA LEU A 144 -5.10 -6.35 19.55
C LEU A 144 -5.41 -7.26 18.36
N GLN A 145 -4.48 -7.39 17.45
CA GLN A 145 -4.61 -8.29 16.32
C GLN A 145 -4.06 -9.67 16.65
N MET A 146 -4.74 -10.70 16.16
CA MET A 146 -4.31 -12.09 16.29
C MET A 146 -4.35 -12.73 14.92
N VAL A 147 -3.37 -13.59 14.60
CA VAL A 147 -3.26 -14.26 13.32
C VAL A 147 -3.15 -15.77 13.50
N LYS A 148 -3.77 -16.51 12.60
CA LYS A 148 -3.56 -17.95 12.43
C LYS A 148 -3.30 -18.21 10.96
N GLU A 149 -2.12 -18.74 10.65
CA GLU A 149 -1.80 -19.17 9.30
C GLU A 149 -2.43 -20.53 9.01
N ASN A 150 -2.80 -20.75 7.75
CA ASN A 150 -3.31 -22.04 7.30
C ASN A 150 -2.26 -22.70 6.37
N PRO A 151 -1.52 -23.71 6.86
CA PRO A 151 -0.47 -24.35 6.07
C PRO A 151 -0.96 -24.97 4.76
N SER A 152 -2.24 -25.35 4.68
CA SER A 152 -2.83 -25.97 3.49
C SER A 152 -2.96 -24.99 2.31
N PHE A 153 -2.81 -23.69 2.54
CA PHE A 153 -2.92 -22.66 1.51
C PHE A 153 -1.58 -22.23 0.92
N GLN A 154 -0.50 -22.78 1.42
CA GLN A 154 0.84 -22.42 0.95
C GLN A 154 1.28 -23.20 -0.28
#